data_326154b90fdfef1f9e9b003b9003372b
#
_entry.id   326154b90fdfef1f9e9b003b9003372b
#
_cell.length_a   1.000
_cell.length_b   1.000
_cell.length_c   1.000
_cell.angle_alpha   90.00
_cell.angle_beta   90.00
_cell.angle_gamma   90.00
#
_symmetry.space_group_name_H-M   'P 1'
#
loop_
_entity.id
_entity.type
_entity.pdbx_description
1 polymer ?
#
loop_
_entity_poly.entity_id
_entity_poly.type
_entity_poly.pdbx_seq_one_letter_code
_entity_poly.pdbx_strand_id
1 'polypeptide(L)'
;MSSASPYQRIAPDVKLGRNVRIYDFTNLYGCEIGDDVKIGTFVEIQKGAKIGNRCKVSSHTFVCEGVIVEDDVFIGHNVTFINDRYPRATNGNGQLQTEADWRCVGTLVKRGA
;
A
#
# COMPACT_ATOMS: atom_id res chain seq x y z
N MET A 1 2.29 19.22 6.11
CA MET A 1 2.12 18.42 4.90
C MET A 1 1.79 19.33 3.73
N SER A 2 2.40 19.13 2.62
CA SER A 2 2.07 19.89 1.43
C SER A 2 0.68 19.52 0.92
N SER A 3 0.04 20.43 0.25
CA SER A 3 -1.24 20.15 -0.39
C SER A 3 -1.06 19.07 -1.45
N ALA A 4 -2.10 18.27 -1.63
CA ALA A 4 -2.07 17.23 -2.65
C ALA A 4 -2.01 17.86 -4.05
N SER A 5 -1.24 17.24 -4.93
CA SER A 5 -1.24 17.56 -6.35
C SER A 5 -2.57 17.08 -6.98
N PRO A 6 -3.05 17.73 -8.06
CA PRO A 6 -4.23 17.22 -8.77
C PRO A 6 -4.00 15.84 -9.40
N TYR A 7 -2.77 15.38 -9.46
CA TYR A 7 -2.41 14.07 -10.04
C TYR A 7 -2.22 12.99 -8.99
N GLN A 8 -2.55 13.28 -7.73
CA GLN A 8 -2.51 12.30 -6.64
C GLN A 8 -3.94 11.96 -6.24
N ARG A 9 -4.16 10.69 -5.87
CA ARG A 9 -5.38 10.32 -5.20
C ARG A 9 -5.04 9.82 -3.79
N ILE A 10 -5.32 10.64 -2.81
CA ILE A 10 -5.15 10.30 -1.40
C ILE A 10 -6.50 10.42 -0.74
N ALA A 11 -7.09 9.28 -0.40
CA ALA A 11 -8.43 9.25 0.20
C ALA A 11 -8.42 9.91 1.57
N PRO A 12 -9.56 10.47 2.03
CA PRO A 12 -9.62 11.15 3.33
C PRO A 12 -9.33 10.26 4.52
N ASP A 13 -9.48 8.94 4.36
CA ASP A 13 -9.26 7.97 5.43
C ASP A 13 -7.80 7.54 5.59
N VAL A 14 -6.89 8.07 4.78
CA VAL A 14 -5.46 7.79 4.91
C VAL A 14 -4.89 8.55 6.10
N LYS A 15 -4.16 7.87 6.97
CA LYS A 15 -3.47 8.48 8.09
C LYS A 15 -2.03 8.74 7.71
N LEU A 16 -1.64 10.01 7.62
CA LEU A 16 -0.30 10.41 7.27
C LEU A 16 0.44 10.95 8.49
N GLY A 17 1.66 10.49 8.69
CA GLY A 17 2.57 11.05 9.67
C GLY A 17 3.16 12.37 9.20
N ARG A 18 4.24 12.80 9.86
CA ARG A 18 4.94 14.05 9.54
C ARG A 18 5.94 13.83 8.42
N ASN A 19 6.16 14.88 7.62
CA ASN A 19 7.17 14.88 6.54
C ASN A 19 6.98 13.75 5.54
N VAL A 20 5.75 13.40 5.22
CA VAL A 20 5.48 12.39 4.19
C VAL A 20 5.56 13.06 2.83
N ARG A 21 6.38 12.50 1.94
CA ARG A 21 6.50 12.98 0.57
C ARG A 21 5.88 11.96 -0.36
N ILE A 22 4.88 12.39 -1.09
CA ILE A 22 4.13 11.55 -2.02
C ILE A 22 4.23 12.17 -3.40
N TYR A 23 4.74 11.41 -4.36
CA TYR A 23 4.85 11.86 -5.74
C TYR A 23 3.55 11.64 -6.50
N ASP A 24 3.49 12.13 -7.73
CA ASP A 24 2.27 12.12 -8.53
C ASP A 24 1.88 10.70 -8.98
N PHE A 25 0.63 10.57 -9.41
CA PHE A 25 0.04 9.34 -9.94
C PHE A 25 0.05 8.21 -8.94
N THR A 26 -0.29 8.55 -7.69
CA THR A 26 -0.42 7.60 -6.60
C THR A 26 -1.88 7.39 -6.25
N ASN A 27 -2.18 6.25 -5.66
CA ASN A 27 -3.52 5.93 -5.17
C ASN A 27 -3.42 5.31 -3.79
N LEU A 28 -3.71 6.10 -2.76
CA LEU A 28 -3.66 5.67 -1.37
C LEU A 28 -5.06 5.74 -0.77
N TYR A 29 -5.47 4.68 -0.10
CA TYR A 29 -6.76 4.67 0.59
C TYR A 29 -6.74 3.72 1.78
N GLY A 30 -7.31 4.16 2.90
CA GLY A 30 -7.49 3.35 4.11
C GLY A 30 -6.22 2.83 4.76
N CYS A 31 -5.07 3.38 4.42
CA CYS A 31 -3.78 2.92 4.93
C CYS A 31 -3.22 3.88 5.98
N GLU A 32 -2.17 3.45 6.67
CA GLU A 32 -1.45 4.27 7.64
C GLU A 32 -0.01 4.41 7.20
N ILE A 33 0.46 5.64 7.14
CA ILE A 33 1.82 5.99 6.73
C ILE A 33 2.49 6.70 7.89
N GLY A 34 3.65 6.23 8.30
CA GLY A 34 4.41 6.82 9.39
C GLY A 34 5.10 8.12 9.03
N ASP A 35 6.05 8.54 9.88
CA ASP A 35 6.79 9.78 9.71
C ASP A 35 7.96 9.58 8.74
N ASP A 36 8.31 10.64 8.03
CA ASP A 36 9.50 10.69 7.18
C ASP A 36 9.51 9.61 6.09
N VAL A 37 8.34 9.34 5.52
CA VAL A 37 8.17 8.32 4.47
C VAL A 37 8.17 8.99 3.12
N LYS A 38 8.77 8.31 2.15
CA LYS A 38 8.80 8.76 0.76
C LYS A 38 8.11 7.71 -0.12
N ILE A 39 7.10 8.15 -0.85
CA ILE A 39 6.30 7.28 -1.71
C ILE A 39 6.46 7.76 -3.15
N GLY A 40 7.01 6.88 -3.98
CA GLY A 40 7.28 7.18 -5.38
C GLY A 40 6.04 7.21 -6.25
N THR A 41 6.23 7.57 -7.50
CA THR A 41 5.13 7.67 -8.47
C THR A 41 4.58 6.28 -8.84
N PHE A 42 3.32 6.24 -9.25
CA PHE A 42 2.63 5.00 -9.65
C PHE A 42 2.60 3.94 -8.53
N VAL A 43 2.46 4.38 -7.29
CA VAL A 43 2.32 3.49 -6.15
C VAL A 43 0.86 3.44 -5.74
N GLU A 44 0.38 2.22 -5.46
CA GLU A 44 -0.93 2.02 -4.85
C GLU A 44 -0.75 1.37 -3.48
N ILE A 45 -1.40 1.94 -2.46
CA ILE A 45 -1.39 1.37 -1.10
C ILE A 45 -2.84 1.24 -0.65
N GLN A 46 -3.24 0.02 -0.37
CA GLN A 46 -4.63 -0.30 -0.07
C GLN A 46 -4.97 -0.15 1.42
N LYS A 47 -6.26 -0.16 1.68
CA LYS A 47 -6.80 -0.14 3.05
C LYS A 47 -6.19 -1.27 3.87
N GLY A 48 -5.93 -0.99 5.15
CA GLY A 48 -5.39 -2.00 6.06
C GLY A 48 -3.90 -2.24 5.92
N ALA A 49 -3.22 -1.59 4.97
CA ALA A 49 -1.76 -1.64 4.91
C ALA A 49 -1.16 -0.59 5.84
N LYS A 50 0.02 -0.89 6.39
CA LYS A 50 0.73 0.03 7.28
C LYS A 50 2.18 0.14 6.86
N ILE A 51 2.64 1.37 6.72
CA ILE A 51 4.04 1.69 6.42
C ILE A 51 4.62 2.40 7.64
N GLY A 52 5.69 1.86 8.19
CA GLY A 52 6.37 2.42 9.35
C GLY A 52 7.15 3.70 9.02
N ASN A 53 7.91 4.17 10.00
CA ASN A 53 8.64 5.42 9.87
C ASN A 53 9.90 5.25 9.03
N ARG A 54 10.32 6.33 8.36
CA ARG A 54 11.58 6.39 7.61
C ARG A 54 11.69 5.29 6.56
N CYS A 55 10.59 5.02 5.89
CA CYS A 55 10.53 4.04 4.81
C CYS A 55 10.55 4.72 3.46
N LYS A 56 11.04 4.02 2.46
CA LYS A 56 10.92 4.43 1.07
C LYS A 56 10.15 3.36 0.31
N VAL A 57 9.10 3.78 -0.38
CA VAL A 57 8.33 2.91 -1.27
C VAL A 57 8.56 3.42 -2.68
N SER A 58 9.31 2.66 -3.47
CA SER A 58 9.73 3.11 -4.78
C SER A 58 8.63 2.92 -5.83
N SER A 59 8.81 3.55 -6.98
CA SER A 59 7.79 3.64 -8.02
C SER A 59 7.31 2.27 -8.51
N HIS A 60 6.06 2.25 -8.98
CA HIS A 60 5.41 1.07 -9.56
C HIS A 60 5.26 -0.08 -8.56
N THR A 61 5.09 0.25 -7.29
CA THR A 61 4.93 -0.75 -6.22
C THR A 61 3.46 -0.84 -5.83
N PHE A 62 3.00 -2.06 -5.59
CA PHE A 62 1.67 -2.33 -5.11
C PHE A 62 1.73 -2.90 -3.70
N VAL A 63 1.12 -2.20 -2.74
CA VAL A 63 1.05 -2.63 -1.34
C VAL A 63 -0.41 -2.94 -1.03
N CYS A 64 -0.72 -4.22 -0.90
CA CYS A 64 -2.10 -4.66 -0.72
C CYS A 64 -2.50 -4.71 0.75
N GLU A 65 -3.78 -4.93 0.97
CA GLU A 65 -4.34 -5.11 2.30
C GLU A 65 -3.60 -6.21 3.06
N GLY A 66 -3.32 -5.98 4.34
CA GLY A 66 -2.67 -6.97 5.21
C GLY A 66 -1.14 -6.88 5.21
N VAL A 67 -0.55 -5.98 4.44
CA VAL A 67 0.90 -5.77 4.46
C VAL A 67 1.26 -4.80 5.59
N ILE A 68 2.17 -5.23 6.45
CA ILE A 68 2.73 -4.41 7.52
C ILE A 68 4.22 -4.24 7.24
N VAL A 69 4.64 -3.01 7.03
CA VAL A 69 6.05 -2.66 6.83
C VAL A 69 6.52 -1.93 8.07
N GLU A 70 7.53 -2.49 8.73
CA GLU A 70 8.11 -1.88 9.92
C GLU A 70 8.98 -0.68 9.56
N ASP A 71 9.68 -0.11 10.54
CA ASP A 71 10.47 1.09 10.32
C ASP A 71 11.74 0.81 9.50
N ASP A 72 12.27 1.85 8.86
CA ASP A 72 13.57 1.84 8.20
C ASP A 72 13.67 0.81 7.08
N VAL A 73 12.60 0.64 6.31
CA VAL A 73 12.52 -0.34 5.22
C VAL A 73 12.63 0.35 3.88
N PHE A 74 13.36 -0.25 2.96
CA PHE A 74 13.43 0.18 1.57
C PHE A 74 12.71 -0.81 0.69
N ILE A 75 11.62 -0.38 0.07
CA ILE A 75 10.89 -1.16 -0.94
C ILE A 75 11.35 -0.67 -2.32
N GLY A 76 11.94 -1.56 -3.09
CA GLY A 76 12.45 -1.23 -4.42
C GLY A 76 11.35 -0.99 -5.45
N HIS A 77 11.78 -0.68 -6.68
CA HIS A 77 10.83 -0.46 -7.78
C HIS A 77 10.16 -1.77 -8.20
N ASN A 78 8.92 -1.66 -8.66
CA ASN A 78 8.16 -2.79 -9.21
C ASN A 78 7.98 -3.94 -8.21
N VAL A 79 7.91 -3.64 -6.92
CA VAL A 79 7.60 -4.64 -5.93
C VAL A 79 6.09 -4.80 -5.85
N THR A 80 5.64 -6.03 -5.93
CA THR A 80 4.22 -6.35 -5.83
C THR A 80 4.01 -7.31 -4.68
N PHE A 81 3.28 -6.88 -3.67
CA PHE A 81 2.82 -7.77 -2.61
C PHE A 81 1.56 -8.48 -3.08
N ILE A 82 1.36 -9.68 -2.60
CA ILE A 82 0.14 -10.44 -2.83
C ILE A 82 -0.43 -10.88 -1.49
N ASN A 83 -1.73 -11.04 -1.42
CA ASN A 83 -2.41 -11.42 -0.18
C ASN A 83 -3.46 -12.53 -0.39
N ASP A 84 -3.52 -13.07 -1.61
CA ASP A 84 -4.42 -14.17 -1.96
C ASP A 84 -3.55 -15.29 -2.53
N ARG A 85 -3.50 -16.41 -1.84
CA ARG A 85 -2.67 -17.54 -2.27
C ARG A 85 -3.17 -18.21 -3.52
N TYR A 86 -4.48 -18.14 -3.76
CA TYR A 86 -5.12 -18.84 -4.87
C TYR A 86 -6.07 -17.88 -5.59
N PRO A 87 -5.50 -16.81 -6.21
CA PRO A 87 -6.35 -15.78 -6.80
C PRO A 87 -7.15 -16.32 -7.98
N ARG A 88 -8.43 -15.97 -7.98
CA ARG A 88 -9.34 -16.28 -9.07
C ARG A 88 -10.27 -15.10 -9.30
N ALA A 89 -10.63 -14.90 -10.55
CA ALA A 89 -11.58 -13.84 -10.88
C ALA A 89 -13.01 -14.22 -10.48
N THR A 90 -13.35 -15.50 -10.62
CA THR A 90 -14.71 -15.96 -10.39
C THR A 90 -14.76 -17.01 -9.31
N ASN A 91 -15.90 -17.10 -8.63
CA ASN A 91 -16.19 -18.14 -7.65
C ASN A 91 -16.72 -19.42 -8.34
N GLY A 92 -17.06 -20.44 -7.54
CA GLY A 92 -17.55 -21.71 -8.07
C GLY A 92 -18.87 -21.62 -8.83
N ASN A 93 -19.59 -20.49 -8.73
CA ASN A 93 -20.86 -20.26 -9.42
C ASN A 93 -20.68 -19.39 -10.67
N GLY A 94 -19.47 -19.14 -11.12
CA GLY A 94 -19.18 -18.34 -12.29
C GLY A 94 -19.39 -16.84 -12.12
N GLN A 95 -19.57 -16.37 -10.89
CA GLN A 95 -19.72 -14.96 -10.57
C GLN A 95 -18.38 -14.36 -10.17
N LEU A 96 -18.20 -13.06 -10.36
CA LEU A 96 -17.01 -12.36 -9.92
C LEU A 96 -16.84 -12.56 -8.41
N GLN A 97 -15.63 -12.92 -7.97
CA GLN A 97 -15.35 -13.11 -6.55
C GLN A 97 -15.53 -11.81 -5.77
N THR A 98 -16.01 -11.96 -4.52
CA THR A 98 -16.12 -10.88 -3.54
C THR A 98 -15.19 -11.19 -2.37
N GLU A 99 -15.15 -10.29 -1.39
CA GLU A 99 -14.35 -10.49 -0.19
C GLU A 99 -14.71 -11.77 0.57
N ALA A 100 -15.93 -12.27 0.40
CA ALA A 100 -16.37 -13.50 1.07
C ALA A 100 -15.80 -14.77 0.42
N ASP A 101 -15.23 -14.66 -0.77
CA ASP A 101 -14.81 -15.82 -1.56
C ASP A 101 -13.33 -16.16 -1.38
N TRP A 102 -12.56 -15.35 -0.67
CA TRP A 102 -11.12 -15.56 -0.50
C TRP A 102 -10.65 -15.13 0.87
N ARG A 103 -9.44 -15.51 1.20
CA ARG A 103 -8.84 -15.22 2.51
C ARG A 103 -7.61 -14.35 2.33
N CYS A 104 -7.58 -13.22 3.03
CA CYS A 104 -6.43 -12.34 3.04
C CYS A 104 -5.30 -12.94 3.88
N VAL A 105 -4.15 -13.13 3.28
CA VAL A 105 -2.94 -13.61 3.96
C VAL A 105 -1.97 -12.43 4.02
N GLY A 106 -1.64 -12.01 5.24
CA GLY A 106 -0.80 -10.84 5.44
C GLY A 106 0.69 -11.10 5.20
N THR A 107 1.43 -10.02 5.09
CA THR A 107 2.89 -10.02 4.97
C THR A 107 3.47 -9.06 5.98
N LEU A 108 4.51 -9.48 6.69
CA LEU A 108 5.26 -8.62 7.58
C LEU A 108 6.65 -8.39 7.00
N VAL A 109 6.98 -7.13 6.71
CA VAL A 109 8.34 -6.73 6.31
C VAL A 109 9.00 -6.13 7.52
N LYS A 110 10.04 -6.78 7.99
CA LYS A 110 10.67 -6.42 9.25
C LYS A 110 11.59 -5.24 9.09
N ARG A 111 11.84 -4.58 10.21
CA ARG A 111 12.65 -3.38 10.33
C ARG A 111 13.99 -3.55 9.62
N GLY A 112 14.35 -2.54 8.85
CA GLY A 112 15.65 -2.47 8.19
C GLY A 112 15.77 -3.30 6.92
N ALA A 113 14.71 -3.97 6.50
CA ALA A 113 14.73 -4.74 5.26
C ALA A 113 14.95 -3.84 4.04
#